data_d3ce6bcf75f0135fa5ac6b90fe1d76f0
#
_entry.id   d3ce6bcf75f0135fa5ac6b90fe1d76f0
#
_cell.length_a   1.000
_cell.length_b   1.000
_cell.length_c   1.000
_cell.angle_alpha   90.00
_cell.angle_beta   90.00
_cell.angle_gamma   90.00
#
_symmetry.space_group_name_H-M   'P 1'
#
loop_
_entity.id
_entity.type
_entity.pdbx_description
1 polymer ?
#
loop_
_entity_poly.entity_id
_entity_poly.type
_entity_poly.pdbx_seq_one_letter_code
_entity_poly.pdbx_strand_id
1 'polypeptide(L)'
;LPVVLRNGAVLYDIRNKHYIQTNGFTDDSALRYISVLENRDLIPFVYRIENNKLQVFHKPLVNDIQRDFKYKRENTPYKDFIPTDNYTAELTDNPPLFMLVIDRFDKLETAAAEITRAGNCSVFCYRDIAVPDYGNLEIYPKGVSKAATAQLIIDRINPWEVVAFGDNLNDLPLFNLADRRYAPVNATEEIKRQAT
;
A
#
# COMPACT_ATOMS: atom_id res chain seq x y z
N LEU A 1 19.59 9.16 -3.83
CA LEU A 1 19.23 8.76 -2.46
C LEU A 1 17.96 7.91 -2.53
N PRO A 2 17.97 6.67 -2.05
CA PRO A 2 16.79 5.81 -2.10
C PRO A 2 15.73 6.24 -1.08
N VAL A 3 14.46 6.07 -1.45
CA VAL A 3 13.31 6.25 -0.56
C VAL A 3 12.40 5.04 -0.66
N VAL A 4 11.80 4.68 0.47
CA VAL A 4 10.80 3.62 0.56
C VAL A 4 9.42 4.24 0.32
N LEU A 5 8.69 3.70 -0.64
CA LEU A 5 7.35 4.15 -1.00
C LEU A 5 6.35 2.99 -0.90
N ARG A 6 5.05 3.34 -0.79
CA ARG A 6 3.94 2.36 -0.82
C ARG A 6 4.14 1.23 0.19
N ASN A 7 4.25 1.58 1.47
CA ASN A 7 4.43 0.65 2.60
C ASN A 7 5.56 -0.38 2.39
N GLY A 8 6.59 -0.05 1.59
CA GLY A 8 7.70 -0.95 1.31
C GLY A 8 7.58 -1.72 -0.02
N ALA A 9 6.51 -1.58 -0.78
CA ALA A 9 6.41 -2.21 -2.09
C ALA A 9 7.41 -1.66 -3.11
N VAL A 10 7.97 -0.48 -2.85
CA VAL A 10 8.84 0.22 -3.80
C VAL A 10 10.03 0.85 -3.10
N LEU A 11 11.23 0.63 -3.66
CA LEU A 11 12.44 1.40 -3.40
C LEU A 11 12.75 2.27 -4.63
N TYR A 12 12.78 3.58 -4.45
CA TYR A 12 12.90 4.55 -5.53
C TYR A 12 14.12 5.45 -5.35
N ASP A 13 14.88 5.68 -6.43
CA ASP A 13 15.96 6.67 -6.43
C ASP A 13 15.44 8.03 -6.87
N ILE A 14 15.34 8.97 -5.92
CA ILE A 14 14.87 10.33 -6.19
C ILE A 14 15.81 11.08 -7.15
N ARG A 15 17.14 10.89 -7.02
CA ARG A 15 18.12 11.60 -7.83
C ARG A 15 18.06 11.18 -9.30
N ASN A 16 18.04 9.88 -9.54
CA ASN A 16 18.06 9.30 -10.87
C ASN A 16 16.64 9.04 -11.42
N LYS A 17 15.61 9.31 -10.64
CA LYS A 17 14.18 9.20 -11.00
C LYS A 17 13.81 7.81 -11.57
N HIS A 18 14.27 6.74 -10.91
CA HIS A 18 13.94 5.38 -11.31
C HIS A 18 13.60 4.48 -10.12
N TYR A 19 12.87 3.41 -10.39
CA TYR A 19 12.55 2.37 -9.42
C TYR A 19 13.77 1.43 -9.31
N ILE A 20 14.38 1.37 -8.10
CA ILE A 20 15.53 0.49 -7.82
C ILE A 20 15.03 -0.95 -7.62
N GLN A 21 13.93 -1.10 -6.90
CA GLN A 21 13.34 -2.39 -6.55
C GLN A 21 11.83 -2.26 -6.39
N THR A 22 11.12 -3.28 -6.83
CA THR A 22 9.69 -3.44 -6.65
C THR A 22 9.41 -4.79 -6.00
N ASN A 23 8.57 -4.79 -4.96
CA ASN A 23 8.16 -5.98 -4.22
C ASN A 23 6.67 -6.21 -4.49
N GLY A 24 6.35 -6.76 -5.64
CA GLY A 24 5.00 -7.09 -6.08
C GLY A 24 4.63 -8.55 -5.81
N PHE A 25 3.41 -8.91 -6.16
CA PHE A 25 2.98 -10.31 -6.17
C PHE A 25 3.79 -11.09 -7.21
N THR A 26 4.08 -12.35 -6.91
CA THR A 26 4.89 -13.23 -7.78
C THR A 26 4.11 -14.46 -8.25
N ASP A 27 2.85 -14.56 -7.84
CA ASP A 27 1.95 -15.67 -8.14
C ASP A 27 0.53 -15.17 -8.42
N ASP A 28 -0.39 -16.08 -8.72
CA ASP A 28 -1.79 -15.79 -9.03
C ASP A 28 -2.62 -15.35 -7.81
N SER A 29 -2.00 -15.17 -6.64
CA SER A 29 -2.73 -14.78 -5.43
C SER A 29 -3.44 -13.44 -5.57
N ALA A 30 -2.84 -12.49 -6.31
CA ALA A 30 -3.45 -11.21 -6.62
C ALA A 30 -4.81 -11.36 -7.31
N LEU A 31 -4.90 -12.23 -8.33
CA LEU A 31 -6.17 -12.48 -9.05
C LEU A 31 -7.22 -13.12 -8.15
N ARG A 32 -6.80 -14.00 -7.22
CA ARG A 32 -7.73 -14.57 -6.22
C ARG A 32 -8.27 -13.50 -5.29
N TYR A 33 -7.45 -12.56 -4.81
CA TYR A 33 -7.92 -11.45 -3.96
C TYR A 33 -8.83 -10.50 -4.72
N ILE A 34 -8.52 -10.21 -5.99
CA ILE A 34 -9.41 -9.44 -6.86
C ILE A 34 -10.78 -10.12 -6.99
N SER A 35 -10.81 -11.44 -7.22
CA SER A 35 -12.07 -12.18 -7.27
C SER A 35 -12.86 -12.11 -5.96
N VAL A 36 -12.19 -12.18 -4.81
CA VAL A 36 -12.85 -12.01 -3.49
C VAL A 36 -13.48 -10.61 -3.37
N LEU A 37 -12.78 -9.57 -3.84
CA LEU A 37 -13.27 -8.20 -3.83
C LEU A 37 -14.46 -8.03 -4.78
N GLU A 38 -14.35 -8.49 -6.01
CA GLU A 38 -15.39 -8.38 -7.03
C GLU A 38 -16.68 -9.11 -6.62
N ASN A 39 -16.59 -10.27 -5.98
CA ASN A 39 -17.73 -11.01 -5.45
C ASN A 39 -18.47 -10.26 -4.32
N ARG A 40 -17.93 -9.13 -3.85
CA ARG A 40 -18.52 -8.23 -2.84
C ARG A 40 -18.82 -6.83 -3.38
N ASP A 41 -18.83 -6.68 -4.71
CA ASP A 41 -18.99 -5.38 -5.36
C ASP A 41 -17.96 -4.33 -4.89
N LEU A 42 -16.75 -4.79 -4.54
CA LEU A 42 -15.64 -3.94 -4.18
C LEU A 42 -14.69 -3.78 -5.36
N ILE A 43 -14.46 -2.54 -5.78
CA ILE A 43 -13.63 -2.21 -6.94
C ILE A 43 -12.23 -1.80 -6.46
N PRO A 44 -11.18 -2.61 -6.70
CA PRO A 44 -9.83 -2.22 -6.37
C PRO A 44 -9.23 -1.27 -7.40
N PHE A 45 -8.42 -0.33 -6.92
CA PHE A 45 -7.34 0.27 -7.68
C PHE A 45 -6.14 -0.67 -7.64
N VAL A 46 -5.73 -1.18 -8.78
CA VAL A 46 -4.65 -2.16 -8.88
C VAL A 46 -3.39 -1.48 -9.42
N TYR A 47 -2.33 -1.50 -8.65
CA TYR A 47 -1.11 -0.76 -8.91
C TYR A 47 -0.03 -1.65 -9.51
N ARG A 48 0.56 -1.22 -10.62
CA ARG A 48 1.67 -1.86 -11.32
C ARG A 48 2.72 -0.83 -11.71
N ILE A 49 3.98 -1.22 -11.83
CA ILE A 49 5.01 -0.39 -12.47
C ILE A 49 5.38 -1.03 -13.81
N GLU A 50 5.34 -0.21 -14.84
CA GLU A 50 5.76 -0.57 -16.16
C GLU A 50 6.47 0.61 -16.83
N ASN A 51 7.59 0.36 -17.50
CA ASN A 51 8.39 1.39 -18.18
C ASN A 51 8.73 2.59 -17.29
N ASN A 52 9.11 2.32 -16.04
CA ASN A 52 9.41 3.34 -15.01
C ASN A 52 8.24 4.27 -14.68
N LYS A 53 7.00 3.83 -14.89
CA LYS A 53 5.79 4.59 -14.60
C LYS A 53 4.81 3.77 -13.76
N LEU A 54 4.16 4.40 -12.80
CA LEU A 54 3.13 3.77 -11.99
C LEU A 54 1.81 3.77 -12.77
N GLN A 55 1.25 2.60 -13.01
CA GLN A 55 -0.07 2.40 -13.60
C GLN A 55 -1.07 2.00 -12.52
N VAL A 56 -2.29 2.53 -12.62
CA VAL A 56 -3.38 2.26 -11.68
C VAL A 56 -4.60 1.80 -12.48
N PHE A 57 -4.78 0.49 -12.55
CA PHE A 57 -5.94 -0.10 -13.23
C PHE A 57 -7.17 -0.04 -12.34
N HIS A 58 -8.32 0.27 -12.92
CA HIS A 58 -9.59 0.29 -12.20
C HIS A 58 -10.77 0.00 -13.13
N LYS A 59 -11.78 -0.72 -12.63
CA LYS A 59 -13.11 -0.83 -13.23
C LYS A 59 -13.92 0.47 -13.03
N PRO A 60 -15.11 0.60 -13.62
CA PRO A 60 -15.97 1.76 -13.37
C PRO A 60 -16.15 2.03 -11.87
N LEU A 61 -15.90 3.28 -11.45
CA LEU A 61 -15.92 3.68 -10.04
C LEU A 61 -17.36 3.79 -9.53
N VAL A 62 -17.65 3.18 -8.39
CA VAL A 62 -19.01 2.99 -7.88
C VAL A 62 -19.44 4.03 -6.85
N ASN A 63 -18.51 4.76 -6.24
CA ASN A 63 -18.83 5.79 -5.24
C ASN A 63 -18.05 7.09 -5.46
N ASP A 64 -18.54 8.19 -4.83
CA ASP A 64 -17.95 9.51 -5.00
C ASP A 64 -16.56 9.64 -4.38
N ILE A 65 -16.27 8.88 -3.32
CA ILE A 65 -14.96 8.90 -2.66
C ILE A 65 -13.89 8.33 -3.61
N GLN A 66 -14.20 7.25 -4.34
CA GLN A 66 -13.31 6.71 -5.38
C GLN A 66 -13.09 7.71 -6.52
N ARG A 67 -14.17 8.38 -6.96
CA ARG A 67 -14.08 9.41 -8.01
C ARG A 67 -13.23 10.59 -7.60
N ASP A 68 -13.42 11.09 -6.38
CA ASP A 68 -12.61 12.17 -5.79
C ASP A 68 -11.15 11.76 -5.62
N PHE A 69 -10.91 10.53 -5.14
CA PHE A 69 -9.56 9.96 -5.02
C PHE A 69 -8.83 9.96 -6.35
N LYS A 70 -9.48 9.49 -7.43
CA LYS A 70 -8.94 9.49 -8.79
C LYS A 70 -8.71 10.92 -9.28
N TYR A 71 -9.73 11.78 -9.24
CA TYR A 71 -9.68 13.16 -9.72
C TYR A 71 -8.53 13.95 -9.13
N LYS A 72 -8.30 13.85 -7.82
CA LYS A 72 -7.21 14.53 -7.13
C LYS A 72 -5.81 14.03 -7.54
N ARG A 73 -5.71 12.92 -8.24
CA ARG A 73 -4.44 12.23 -8.50
C ARG A 73 -4.16 11.91 -9.97
N GLU A 74 -5.15 11.99 -10.86
CA GLU A 74 -4.99 11.59 -12.27
C GLU A 74 -4.11 12.55 -13.08
N ASN A 75 -4.06 13.82 -12.71
CA ASN A 75 -3.25 14.84 -13.39
C ASN A 75 -1.81 14.97 -12.84
N THR A 76 -1.27 13.90 -12.26
CA THR A 76 0.10 13.90 -11.76
C THR A 76 1.04 13.22 -12.76
N PRO A 77 2.28 13.68 -12.93
CA PRO A 77 3.22 13.09 -13.89
C PRO A 77 3.75 11.71 -13.46
N TYR A 78 3.39 11.26 -12.26
CA TYR A 78 3.98 10.06 -11.65
C TYR A 78 3.18 8.79 -11.86
N LYS A 79 1.92 8.90 -12.31
CA LYS A 79 1.04 7.74 -12.49
C LYS A 79 -0.04 8.01 -13.52
N ASP A 80 -0.47 6.92 -14.16
CA ASP A 80 -1.61 6.89 -15.06
C ASP A 80 -2.74 6.08 -14.43
N PHE A 81 -3.96 6.60 -14.47
CA PHE A 81 -5.17 5.84 -14.19
C PHE A 81 -5.70 5.23 -15.49
N ILE A 82 -5.79 3.91 -15.53
CA ILE A 82 -6.13 3.14 -16.73
C ILE A 82 -7.44 2.40 -16.46
N PRO A 83 -8.54 2.81 -17.12
CA PRO A 83 -9.79 2.05 -17.05
C PRO A 83 -9.59 0.68 -17.69
N THR A 84 -10.14 -0.36 -17.06
CA THR A 84 -10.16 -1.72 -17.60
C THR A 84 -11.46 -2.42 -17.24
N ASP A 85 -11.90 -3.35 -18.06
CA ASP A 85 -13.01 -4.25 -17.74
C ASP A 85 -12.52 -5.63 -17.28
N ASN A 86 -11.21 -5.91 -17.45
CA ASN A 86 -10.63 -7.23 -17.17
C ASN A 86 -9.25 -7.16 -16.54
N TYR A 87 -9.20 -7.21 -15.21
CA TYR A 87 -7.92 -7.24 -14.48
C TYR A 87 -7.04 -8.44 -14.86
N THR A 88 -7.63 -9.62 -15.16
CA THR A 88 -6.85 -10.80 -15.51
C THR A 88 -6.02 -10.56 -16.77
N ALA A 89 -6.62 -9.96 -17.80
CA ALA A 89 -5.91 -9.65 -19.04
C ALA A 89 -4.75 -8.68 -18.81
N GLU A 90 -4.93 -7.70 -17.90
CA GLU A 90 -3.90 -6.71 -17.61
C GLU A 90 -2.73 -7.25 -16.77
N LEU A 91 -2.96 -8.29 -15.97
CA LEU A 91 -2.03 -8.72 -14.92
C LEU A 91 -1.34 -10.06 -15.20
N THR A 92 -1.70 -10.77 -16.27
CA THR A 92 -1.18 -12.11 -16.57
C THR A 92 0.34 -12.15 -16.70
N ASP A 93 0.92 -11.18 -17.42
CA ASP A 93 2.37 -11.16 -17.69
C ASP A 93 3.16 -10.22 -16.77
N ASN A 94 2.45 -9.38 -16.00
CA ASN A 94 3.08 -8.40 -15.12
C ASN A 94 2.22 -8.20 -13.86
N PRO A 95 2.49 -8.96 -12.81
CA PRO A 95 1.67 -8.94 -11.59
C PRO A 95 1.71 -7.59 -10.87
N PRO A 96 0.67 -7.27 -10.09
CA PRO A 96 0.57 -5.99 -9.41
C PRO A 96 1.52 -5.87 -8.22
N LEU A 97 1.84 -4.63 -7.86
CA LEU A 97 2.55 -4.31 -6.64
C LEU A 97 1.66 -4.45 -5.40
N PHE A 98 0.48 -3.89 -5.48
CA PHE A 98 -0.52 -3.90 -4.42
C PHE A 98 -1.89 -3.48 -4.96
N MET A 99 -2.91 -3.63 -4.13
CA MET A 99 -4.27 -3.19 -4.40
C MET A 99 -4.75 -2.25 -3.30
N LEU A 100 -5.53 -1.24 -3.69
CA LEU A 100 -6.22 -0.32 -2.77
C LEU A 100 -7.71 -0.35 -3.08
N VAL A 101 -8.53 -0.61 -2.08
CA VAL A 101 -9.98 -0.49 -2.15
C VAL A 101 -10.44 0.65 -1.26
N ILE A 102 -11.33 1.50 -1.76
CA ILE A 102 -11.93 2.60 -1.02
C ILE A 102 -13.44 2.41 -1.06
N ASP A 103 -14.04 2.08 0.07
CA ASP A 103 -15.48 1.84 0.17
C ASP A 103 -15.95 2.02 1.62
N ARG A 104 -17.23 1.69 1.88
CA ARG A 104 -17.76 1.65 3.23
C ARG A 104 -16.95 0.71 4.10
N PHE A 105 -16.62 1.18 5.29
CA PHE A 105 -15.69 0.49 6.18
C PHE A 105 -16.18 -0.91 6.61
N ASP A 106 -17.48 -1.07 6.84
CA ASP A 106 -18.10 -2.36 7.19
C ASP A 106 -17.90 -3.44 6.10
N LYS A 107 -18.00 -3.06 4.81
CA LYS A 107 -17.69 -3.95 3.69
C LYS A 107 -16.20 -4.32 3.64
N LEU A 108 -15.34 -3.33 3.88
CA LEU A 108 -13.88 -3.51 3.85
C LEU A 108 -13.40 -4.44 4.97
N GLU A 109 -13.93 -4.32 6.19
CA GLU A 109 -13.58 -5.22 7.30
C GLU A 109 -13.91 -6.68 6.97
N THR A 110 -15.07 -6.92 6.37
CA THR A 110 -15.49 -8.27 5.96
C THR A 110 -14.55 -8.86 4.91
N ALA A 111 -14.20 -8.08 3.86
CA ALA A 111 -13.28 -8.52 2.83
C ALA A 111 -11.86 -8.71 3.38
N ALA A 112 -11.38 -7.80 4.25
CA ALA A 112 -10.08 -7.89 4.89
C ALA A 112 -9.92 -9.17 5.71
N ALA A 113 -10.94 -9.53 6.49
CA ALA A 113 -10.93 -10.76 7.30
C ALA A 113 -10.83 -12.03 6.43
N GLU A 114 -11.53 -12.06 5.29
CA GLU A 114 -11.47 -13.20 4.37
C GLU A 114 -10.12 -13.28 3.66
N ILE A 115 -9.62 -12.17 3.13
CA ILE A 115 -8.32 -12.12 2.44
C ILE A 115 -7.19 -12.49 3.42
N THR A 116 -7.23 -11.98 4.65
CA THR A 116 -6.26 -12.34 5.70
C THR A 116 -6.27 -13.84 5.99
N ARG A 117 -7.45 -14.44 6.04
CA ARG A 117 -7.61 -15.90 6.28
C ARG A 117 -7.10 -16.74 5.12
N ALA A 118 -7.22 -16.25 3.88
CA ALA A 118 -6.63 -16.90 2.71
C ALA A 118 -5.10 -16.92 2.74
N GLY A 119 -4.45 -16.00 3.49
CA GLY A 119 -3.01 -15.95 3.73
C GLY A 119 -2.20 -15.43 2.55
N ASN A 120 -0.87 -15.49 2.67
CA ASN A 120 0.11 -15.06 1.66
C ASN A 120 0.06 -13.58 1.26
N CYS A 121 -0.53 -12.72 2.10
CA CYS A 121 -0.54 -11.27 1.90
C CYS A 121 -0.43 -10.52 3.23
N SER A 122 -0.09 -9.24 3.14
CA SER A 122 -0.18 -8.26 4.22
C SER A 122 -1.40 -7.38 3.94
N VAL A 123 -2.31 -7.28 4.91
CA VAL A 123 -3.58 -6.56 4.78
C VAL A 123 -3.61 -5.41 5.78
N PHE A 124 -3.89 -4.20 5.30
CA PHE A 124 -4.11 -3.03 6.14
C PHE A 124 -5.52 -2.49 5.85
N CYS A 125 -6.36 -2.48 6.88
CA CYS A 125 -7.73 -1.96 6.79
C CYS A 125 -7.90 -0.88 7.86
N TYR A 126 -8.25 0.35 7.44
CA TYR A 126 -8.37 1.48 8.34
C TYR A 126 -9.43 2.48 7.86
N ARG A 127 -10.06 3.19 8.82
CA ARG A 127 -11.07 4.20 8.53
C ARG A 127 -10.44 5.44 7.91
N ASP A 128 -11.21 6.09 7.03
CA ASP A 128 -10.87 7.43 6.55
C ASP A 128 -11.10 8.45 7.67
N ILE A 129 -10.17 9.38 7.84
CA ILE A 129 -10.25 10.38 8.92
C ILE A 129 -11.34 11.43 8.62
N ALA A 130 -11.50 11.80 7.35
CA ALA A 130 -12.45 12.84 6.93
C ALA A 130 -13.88 12.29 6.75
N VAL A 131 -14.01 11.02 6.38
CA VAL A 131 -15.30 10.34 6.14
C VAL A 131 -15.31 8.99 6.89
N PRO A 132 -15.60 8.97 8.20
CA PRO A 132 -15.43 7.77 9.04
C PRO A 132 -16.27 6.55 8.67
N ASP A 133 -17.36 6.72 7.89
CA ASP A 133 -18.17 5.62 7.36
C ASP A 133 -17.45 4.87 6.22
N TYR A 134 -16.43 5.48 5.66
CA TYR A 134 -15.57 4.92 4.62
C TYR A 134 -14.20 4.55 5.17
N GLY A 135 -13.46 3.81 4.38
CA GLY A 135 -12.12 3.41 4.74
C GLY A 135 -11.29 3.01 3.55
N ASN A 136 -10.11 2.53 3.87
CA ASN A 136 -9.14 2.03 2.91
C ASN A 136 -8.78 0.59 3.29
N LEU A 137 -8.74 -0.28 2.30
CA LEU A 137 -8.22 -1.64 2.40
C LEU A 137 -7.05 -1.75 1.42
N GLU A 138 -5.85 -1.92 1.96
CA GLU A 138 -4.64 -2.11 1.18
C GLU A 138 -4.17 -3.56 1.30
N ILE A 139 -3.83 -4.18 0.18
CA ILE A 139 -3.42 -5.58 0.09
C ILE A 139 -2.07 -5.63 -0.61
N TYR A 140 -1.05 -6.09 0.09
CA TYR A 140 0.33 -6.24 -0.37
C TYR A 140 0.77 -7.70 -0.37
N PRO A 141 1.80 -8.08 -1.12
CA PRO A 141 2.45 -9.38 -0.95
C PRO A 141 2.91 -9.61 0.48
N LYS A 142 2.96 -10.86 0.90
CA LYS A 142 3.44 -11.24 2.24
C LYS A 142 4.86 -10.74 2.49
N GLY A 143 5.08 -10.15 3.67
CA GLY A 143 6.38 -9.63 4.10
C GLY A 143 6.70 -8.23 3.58
N VAL A 144 5.90 -7.66 2.68
CA VAL A 144 6.07 -6.27 2.27
C VAL A 144 5.64 -5.35 3.42
N SER A 145 6.57 -4.55 3.91
CA SER A 145 6.33 -3.56 4.96
C SER A 145 7.37 -2.43 4.88
N LYS A 146 7.05 -1.27 5.46
CA LYS A 146 8.00 -0.15 5.60
C LYS A 146 9.31 -0.61 6.24
N ALA A 147 9.21 -1.42 7.29
CA ALA A 147 10.36 -1.91 8.04
C ALA A 147 11.23 -2.87 7.21
N ALA A 148 10.63 -3.85 6.54
CA ALA A 148 11.39 -4.81 5.72
C ALA A 148 12.23 -4.10 4.64
N THR A 149 11.66 -3.08 3.98
CA THR A 149 12.38 -2.34 2.94
C THR A 149 13.34 -1.30 3.54
N ALA A 150 13.03 -0.70 4.69
CA ALA A 150 13.96 0.15 5.43
C ALA A 150 15.20 -0.63 5.87
N GLN A 151 15.04 -1.87 6.32
CA GLN A 151 16.17 -2.75 6.68
C GLN A 151 17.14 -2.92 5.51
N LEU A 152 16.65 -3.10 4.28
CA LEU A 152 17.52 -3.19 3.09
C LEU A 152 18.37 -1.92 2.88
N ILE A 153 17.81 -0.76 3.20
CA ILE A 153 18.56 0.51 3.14
C ILE A 153 19.59 0.54 4.27
N ILE A 154 19.20 0.22 5.50
CA ILE A 154 20.07 0.20 6.68
C ILE A 154 21.27 -0.72 6.42
N ASP A 155 21.04 -1.94 5.94
CA ASP A 155 22.09 -2.91 5.65
C ASP A 155 23.05 -2.42 4.55
N ARG A 156 22.53 -1.67 3.58
CA ARG A 156 23.32 -1.15 2.45
C ARG A 156 24.19 0.05 2.81
N ILE A 157 23.68 0.97 3.63
CA ILE A 157 24.38 2.22 3.96
C ILE A 157 25.10 2.15 5.31
N ASN A 158 24.79 1.16 6.14
CA ASN A 158 25.33 0.95 7.48
C ASN A 158 25.40 2.28 8.27
N PRO A 159 24.26 2.92 8.59
CA PRO A 159 24.22 4.22 9.24
C PRO A 159 24.70 4.10 10.69
N TRP A 160 25.27 5.15 11.23
CA TRP A 160 25.66 5.22 12.63
C TRP A 160 24.45 5.37 13.57
N GLU A 161 23.34 5.85 13.07
CA GLU A 161 22.07 6.01 13.80
C GLU A 161 20.87 5.91 12.86
N VAL A 162 19.81 5.24 13.33
CA VAL A 162 18.51 5.14 12.68
C VAL A 162 17.47 5.88 13.52
N VAL A 163 16.79 6.84 12.92
CA VAL A 163 15.74 7.63 13.57
C VAL A 163 14.40 7.36 12.89
N ALA A 164 13.38 7.01 13.67
CA ALA A 164 12.03 6.78 13.17
C ALA A 164 11.03 7.78 13.74
N PHE A 165 10.07 8.13 12.90
CA PHE A 165 8.86 8.87 13.26
C PHE A 165 7.66 8.00 12.90
N GLY A 166 6.66 7.93 13.80
CA GLY A 166 5.45 7.14 13.56
C GLY A 166 4.28 7.66 14.35
N ASP A 167 3.08 7.50 13.83
CA ASP A 167 1.84 7.97 14.44
C ASP A 167 0.82 6.84 14.68
N ASN A 168 0.99 5.68 14.03
CA ASN A 168 0.02 4.60 14.09
C ASN A 168 0.70 3.22 14.17
N LEU A 169 -0.08 2.18 14.50
CA LEU A 169 0.39 0.82 14.76
C LEU A 169 1.17 0.18 13.58
N ASN A 170 0.91 0.61 12.35
CA ASN A 170 1.68 0.16 11.18
C ASN A 170 3.14 0.68 11.17
N ASP A 171 3.49 1.61 12.05
CA ASP A 171 4.85 2.14 12.21
C ASP A 171 5.65 1.40 13.31
N LEU A 172 5.01 0.57 14.15
CA LEU A 172 5.70 -0.21 15.19
C LEU A 172 6.87 -1.05 14.65
N PRO A 173 6.75 -1.76 13.52
CA PRO A 173 7.90 -2.49 12.98
C PRO A 173 9.07 -1.58 12.60
N LEU A 174 8.79 -0.33 12.18
CA LEU A 174 9.84 0.65 11.88
C LEU A 174 10.52 1.15 13.17
N PHE A 175 9.75 1.35 14.24
CA PHE A 175 10.28 1.68 15.56
C PHE A 175 11.27 0.62 16.07
N ASN A 176 11.00 -0.66 15.82
CA ASN A 176 11.88 -1.76 16.22
C ASN A 176 13.25 -1.75 15.52
N LEU A 177 13.38 -1.05 14.40
CA LEU A 177 14.66 -0.87 13.69
C LEU A 177 15.43 0.37 14.14
N ALA A 178 14.78 1.28 14.88
CA ALA A 178 15.31 2.60 15.15
C ALA A 178 16.01 2.66 16.51
N ASP A 179 17.12 3.42 16.54
CA ASP A 179 17.82 3.80 17.76
C ASP A 179 17.07 4.90 18.51
N ARG A 180 16.44 5.83 17.76
CA ARG A 180 15.55 6.86 18.33
C ARG A 180 14.19 6.84 17.64
N ARG A 181 13.15 7.03 18.45
CA ARG A 181 11.74 6.90 18.07
C ARG A 181 10.94 8.12 18.51
N TYR A 182 10.30 8.76 17.57
CA TYR A 182 9.52 9.97 17.84
C TYR A 182 8.08 9.80 17.43
N ALA A 183 7.16 10.16 18.32
CA ALA A 183 5.72 10.15 18.11
C ALA A 183 5.15 11.57 18.16
N PRO A 184 4.36 12.01 17.18
CA PRO A 184 3.64 13.28 17.27
C PRO A 184 2.55 13.22 18.36
N VAL A 185 2.08 14.39 18.79
CA VAL A 185 1.07 14.49 19.86
C VAL A 185 -0.23 13.76 19.52
N ASN A 186 -0.61 13.72 18.25
CA ASN A 186 -1.79 13.02 17.75
C ASN A 186 -1.58 11.52 17.46
N ALA A 187 -0.40 10.96 17.77
CA ALA A 187 -0.15 9.53 17.62
C ALA A 187 -1.03 8.68 18.56
N THR A 188 -1.21 7.42 18.21
CA THR A 188 -1.90 6.46 19.09
C THR A 188 -1.12 6.28 20.41
N GLU A 189 -1.81 5.97 21.49
CA GLU A 189 -1.18 5.79 22.80
C GLU A 189 -0.14 4.64 22.81
N GLU A 190 -0.33 3.63 21.98
CA GLU A 190 0.63 2.54 21.84
C GLU A 190 1.96 3.02 21.24
N ILE A 191 1.89 3.84 20.20
CA ILE A 191 3.08 4.45 19.57
C ILE A 191 3.78 5.40 20.54
N LYS A 192 3.03 6.25 21.26
CA LYS A 192 3.61 7.17 22.25
C LYS A 192 4.38 6.43 23.34
N ARG A 193 3.88 5.27 23.80
CA ARG A 193 4.58 4.45 24.79
C ARG A 193 5.90 3.85 24.30
N GLN A 194 6.04 3.68 22.97
CA GLN A 194 7.24 3.14 22.33
C GLN A 194 8.25 4.25 21.94
N ALA A 195 7.86 5.52 22.00
CA ALA A 195 8.73 6.64 21.71
C ALA A 195 9.79 6.82 22.79
N THR A 196 10.95 7.36 22.38
CA THR A 196 12.09 7.67 23.28
C THR A 196 11.92 9.02 23.94
#